data_884c2330b9c967fdfab4704e0b709dc2
#
_entry.id   884c2330b9c967fdfab4704e0b709dc2
#
_cell.length_a   1.000
_cell.length_b   1.000
_cell.length_c   1.000
_cell.angle_alpha   90.00
_cell.angle_beta   90.00
_cell.angle_gamma   90.00
#
_symmetry.space_group_name_H-M   'P 1'
#
loop_
_entity.id
_entity.type
_entity.pdbx_description
1 polymer ?
#
loop_
_entity_poly.entity_id
_entity_poly.type
_entity_poly.pdbx_seq_one_letter_code
_entity_poly.pdbx_strand_id
1 'polypeptide(L)'
;MTAVVAPITALLIGVALLLMGNGLQGTLLPIRADLEAFSTIDIGILGSSYFFGFALGCLGGPWLVRRAGHIRTFAAIVAIASSIVLAHALITNAAVWWGLRAGSGFCFAVLYMVIESWLNERATNENRGLIFSIYTIINLTVITVGQMMLILADPADFVLFGLASILVSLAAVPVALTRAQAPAPIDQVKIRIRTLYHQSPVGVMGCATVGLANGAFWALGPIFAQRDTGDTTNVALFMSIAVIAGAVGQWPLGRWSDRIDRRKVIVLASAGSALAAIIMTWLAHSDSVLLTYSVFLFGFFAFPLYALSIAHMNDFVQPENYVETASGLLLVYAAGAVAGPLLASLATDIFGIGSLFAYTALIHIGLVAFAGYRMRQRTPAPVAEHIAFADALRVAQTVAPIDPLSESEHSAHGEESAPSHMRQHDMEDDVPSAHSGPEEETR
;
A
#
# COMPACT_ATOMS: atom_id res chain seq x y z
N MET A 1 4.08 10.82 26.42
CA MET A 1 3.23 10.89 25.22
C MET A 1 3.13 12.30 24.64
N THR A 2 2.74 13.31 25.39
CA THR A 2 2.56 14.69 24.90
C THR A 2 3.82 15.28 24.25
N ALA A 3 5.01 15.08 24.82
CA ALA A 3 6.28 15.59 24.27
C ALA A 3 6.65 14.97 22.90
N VAL A 4 6.24 13.74 22.62
CA VAL A 4 6.49 13.04 21.36
C VAL A 4 5.49 13.45 20.28
N VAL A 5 4.22 13.66 20.65
CA VAL A 5 3.14 13.92 19.69
C VAL A 5 3.04 15.41 19.33
N ALA A 6 3.34 16.34 20.27
CA ALA A 6 3.23 17.77 20.02
C ALA A 6 3.93 18.28 18.74
N PRO A 7 5.17 17.82 18.40
CA PRO A 7 5.87 18.29 17.20
C PRO A 7 5.24 17.82 15.88
N ILE A 8 4.43 16.74 15.91
CA ILE A 8 3.81 16.13 14.72
C ILE A 8 2.29 16.33 14.68
N THR A 9 1.70 16.99 15.70
CA THR A 9 0.24 17.17 15.79
C THR A 9 -0.34 17.88 14.56
N ALA A 10 0.29 18.94 14.10
CA ALA A 10 -0.16 19.66 12.90
C ALA A 10 -0.18 18.76 11.66
N LEU A 11 0.86 17.92 11.49
CA LEU A 11 0.93 16.95 10.42
C LEU A 11 -0.18 15.89 10.55
N LEU A 12 -0.40 15.34 11.76
CA LEU A 12 -1.43 14.33 12.01
C LEU A 12 -2.86 14.88 11.78
N ILE A 13 -3.11 16.15 12.09
CA ILE A 13 -4.39 16.82 11.75
C ILE A 13 -4.54 16.93 10.24
N GLY A 14 -3.49 17.37 9.53
CA GLY A 14 -3.49 17.42 8.07
C GLY A 14 -3.76 16.03 7.45
N VAL A 15 -3.10 15.01 7.96
CA VAL A 15 -3.35 13.60 7.57
C VAL A 15 -4.79 13.19 7.80
N ALA A 16 -5.35 13.51 8.97
CA ALA A 16 -6.72 13.16 9.31
C ALA A 16 -7.74 13.78 8.34
N LEU A 17 -7.61 15.06 8.05
CA LEU A 17 -8.47 15.75 7.09
C LEU A 17 -8.32 15.21 5.67
N LEU A 18 -7.08 15.00 5.23
CA LEU A 18 -6.77 14.47 3.91
C LEU A 18 -7.39 13.09 3.67
N LEU A 19 -7.18 12.18 4.63
CA LEU A 19 -7.63 10.79 4.50
C LEU A 19 -9.14 10.64 4.74
N MET A 20 -9.75 11.52 5.53
CA MET A 20 -11.20 11.59 5.65
C MET A 20 -11.83 11.95 4.31
N GLY A 21 -11.30 12.97 3.61
CA GLY A 21 -11.73 13.33 2.26
C GLY A 21 -11.50 12.20 1.25
N ASN A 22 -10.37 11.49 1.33
CA ASN A 22 -10.08 10.32 0.48
C ASN A 22 -11.04 9.15 0.75
N GLY A 23 -11.36 8.87 2.02
CA GLY A 23 -12.31 7.83 2.41
C GLY A 23 -13.71 8.08 1.86
N LEU A 24 -14.19 9.33 1.96
CA LEU A 24 -15.45 9.75 1.36
C LEU A 24 -15.42 9.60 -0.17
N GLN A 25 -14.40 10.15 -0.84
CA GLN A 25 -14.27 10.08 -2.30
C GLN A 25 -14.17 8.65 -2.80
N GLY A 26 -13.44 7.77 -2.08
CA GLY A 26 -13.26 6.37 -2.46
C GLY A 26 -14.56 5.58 -2.52
N THR A 27 -15.53 5.91 -1.66
CA THR A 27 -16.86 5.26 -1.64
C THR A 27 -17.86 5.99 -2.52
N LEU A 28 -17.80 7.34 -2.57
CA LEU A 28 -18.70 8.17 -3.35
C LEU A 28 -18.57 7.95 -4.86
N LEU A 29 -17.33 7.93 -5.40
CA LEU A 29 -17.11 7.92 -6.84
C LEU A 29 -17.68 6.69 -7.55
N PRO A 30 -17.51 5.44 -7.08
CA PRO A 30 -18.14 4.29 -7.69
C PRO A 30 -19.67 4.40 -7.69
N ILE A 31 -20.27 4.85 -6.58
CA ILE A 31 -21.73 5.02 -6.46
C ILE A 31 -22.23 6.08 -7.43
N ARG A 32 -21.56 7.23 -7.47
CA ARG A 32 -21.94 8.30 -8.39
C ARG A 32 -21.79 7.85 -9.85
N ALA A 33 -20.76 7.11 -10.20
CA ALA A 33 -20.58 6.57 -11.55
C ALA A 33 -21.73 5.61 -11.93
N ASP A 34 -22.20 4.78 -11.00
CA ASP A 34 -23.36 3.91 -11.21
C ASP A 34 -24.66 4.72 -11.40
N LEU A 35 -24.87 5.78 -10.61
CA LEU A 35 -26.00 6.70 -10.75
C LEU A 35 -25.98 7.46 -12.08
N GLU A 36 -24.81 7.78 -12.62
CA GLU A 36 -24.60 8.40 -13.94
C GLU A 36 -24.67 7.38 -15.09
N ALA A 37 -25.09 6.13 -14.79
CA ALA A 37 -25.22 5.04 -15.74
C ALA A 37 -23.92 4.66 -16.48
N PHE A 38 -22.76 4.80 -15.81
CA PHE A 38 -21.50 4.26 -16.32
C PHE A 38 -21.58 2.73 -16.32
N SER A 39 -20.99 2.10 -17.35
CA SER A 39 -20.92 0.66 -17.38
C SER A 39 -20.08 0.11 -16.22
N THR A 40 -20.32 -1.15 -15.84
CA THR A 40 -19.52 -1.82 -14.82
C THR A 40 -18.02 -1.84 -15.20
N ILE A 41 -17.72 -1.95 -16.49
CA ILE A 41 -16.36 -1.89 -17.02
C ILE A 41 -15.77 -0.49 -16.84
N ASP A 42 -16.53 0.60 -17.10
CA ASP A 42 -16.08 1.96 -16.87
C ASP A 42 -15.69 2.19 -15.41
N ILE A 43 -16.48 1.64 -14.49
CA ILE A 43 -16.18 1.72 -13.05
C ILE A 43 -14.96 0.87 -12.68
N GLY A 44 -14.76 -0.28 -13.31
CA GLY A 44 -13.55 -1.07 -13.18
C GLY A 44 -12.31 -0.29 -13.65
N ILE A 45 -12.39 0.37 -14.82
CA ILE A 45 -11.32 1.26 -15.32
C ILE A 45 -11.09 2.43 -14.37
N LEU A 46 -12.14 3.02 -13.81
CA LEU A 46 -12.04 4.10 -12.82
C LEU A 46 -11.22 3.67 -11.60
N GLY A 47 -11.51 2.48 -11.04
CA GLY A 47 -10.75 1.90 -9.93
C GLY A 47 -9.29 1.63 -10.31
N SER A 48 -9.05 1.02 -11.47
CA SER A 48 -7.71 0.71 -12.00
C SER A 48 -6.89 1.98 -12.26
N SER A 49 -7.52 3.03 -12.75
CA SER A 49 -6.88 4.33 -13.00
C SER A 49 -6.30 4.94 -11.74
N TYR A 50 -6.98 4.79 -10.59
CA TYR A 50 -6.43 5.27 -9.32
C TYR A 50 -5.11 4.58 -8.96
N PHE A 51 -5.05 3.25 -9.02
CA PHE A 51 -3.85 2.50 -8.68
C PHE A 51 -2.74 2.70 -9.72
N PHE A 52 -3.09 2.87 -10.99
CA PHE A 52 -2.13 3.24 -12.04
C PHE A 52 -1.51 4.61 -11.74
N GLY A 53 -2.34 5.62 -11.45
CA GLY A 53 -1.86 6.94 -11.04
C GLY A 53 -1.04 6.90 -9.76
N PHE A 54 -1.43 6.07 -8.78
CA PHE A 54 -0.68 5.86 -7.55
C PHE A 54 0.73 5.31 -7.82
N ALA A 55 0.85 4.30 -8.69
CA ALA A 55 2.15 3.77 -9.11
C ALA A 55 3.01 4.85 -9.78
N LEU A 56 2.43 5.65 -10.68
CA LEU A 56 3.13 6.80 -11.29
C LEU A 56 3.56 7.83 -10.25
N GLY A 57 2.76 8.07 -9.21
CA GLY A 57 3.09 8.96 -8.11
C GLY A 57 4.25 8.45 -7.26
N CYS A 58 4.33 7.13 -7.02
CA CYS A 58 5.49 6.52 -6.36
C CYS A 58 6.79 6.73 -7.16
N LEU A 59 6.72 6.71 -8.50
CA LEU A 59 7.88 6.94 -9.38
C LEU A 59 8.22 8.42 -9.53
N GLY A 60 7.23 9.27 -9.73
CA GLY A 60 7.42 10.71 -10.01
C GLY A 60 7.56 11.60 -8.78
N GLY A 61 6.97 11.17 -7.65
CA GLY A 61 6.95 11.93 -6.40
C GLY A 61 8.33 12.35 -5.87
N PRO A 62 9.34 11.45 -5.86
CA PRO A 62 10.69 11.78 -5.41
C PRO A 62 11.31 12.96 -6.17
N TRP A 63 11.08 13.01 -7.48
CA TRP A 63 11.56 14.10 -8.33
C TRP A 63 10.89 15.43 -7.93
N LEU A 64 9.56 15.44 -7.70
CA LEU A 64 8.83 16.62 -7.26
C LEU A 64 9.32 17.13 -5.91
N VAL A 65 9.49 16.21 -4.94
CA VAL A 65 9.95 16.57 -3.59
C VAL A 65 11.38 17.12 -3.62
N ARG A 66 12.28 16.52 -4.40
CA ARG A 66 13.65 17.04 -4.57
C ARG A 66 13.67 18.42 -5.20
N ARG A 67 12.78 18.69 -6.18
CA ARG A 67 12.76 19.95 -6.91
C ARG A 67 12.12 21.10 -6.10
N ALA A 68 11.01 20.84 -5.43
CA ALA A 68 10.20 21.87 -4.78
C ALA A 68 10.31 21.89 -3.25
N GLY A 69 10.83 20.80 -2.65
CA GLY A 69 10.83 20.58 -1.20
C GLY A 69 9.47 20.06 -0.69
N HIS A 70 9.46 19.48 0.52
CA HIS A 70 8.31 18.78 1.09
C HIS A 70 7.07 19.68 1.23
N ILE A 71 7.21 20.88 1.85
CA ILE A 71 6.07 21.78 2.15
C ILE A 71 5.40 22.26 0.87
N ARG A 72 6.19 22.72 -0.11
CA ARG A 72 5.64 23.26 -1.37
C ARG A 72 5.00 22.14 -2.19
N THR A 73 5.63 20.98 -2.25
CA THR A 73 5.06 19.80 -2.92
C THR A 73 3.74 19.42 -2.25
N PHE A 74 3.69 19.32 -0.92
CA PHE A 74 2.47 18.99 -0.19
C PHE A 74 1.34 19.99 -0.53
N ALA A 75 1.59 21.27 -0.41
CA ALA A 75 0.58 22.32 -0.69
C ALA A 75 0.08 22.29 -2.14
N ALA A 76 1.00 22.17 -3.12
CA ALA A 76 0.64 22.10 -4.53
C ALA A 76 -0.20 20.85 -4.85
N ILE A 77 0.21 19.68 -4.34
CA ILE A 77 -0.48 18.43 -4.60
C ILE A 77 -1.84 18.38 -3.90
N VAL A 78 -1.97 18.91 -2.69
CA VAL A 78 -3.28 19.08 -2.02
C VAL A 78 -4.21 19.96 -2.84
N ALA A 79 -3.73 21.10 -3.36
CA ALA A 79 -4.53 21.97 -4.20
C ALA A 79 -5.01 21.26 -5.49
N ILE A 80 -4.12 20.50 -6.15
CA ILE A 80 -4.48 19.70 -7.32
C ILE A 80 -5.49 18.60 -6.94
N ALA A 81 -5.26 17.86 -5.86
CA ALA A 81 -6.15 16.79 -5.41
C ALA A 81 -7.56 17.34 -5.12
N SER A 82 -7.67 18.45 -4.40
CA SER A 82 -8.94 19.09 -4.08
C SER A 82 -9.68 19.56 -5.34
N SER A 83 -8.96 20.13 -6.31
CA SER A 83 -9.51 20.56 -7.60
C SER A 83 -10.02 19.36 -8.42
N ILE A 84 -9.31 18.25 -8.40
CA ILE A 84 -9.73 17.00 -9.06
C ILE A 84 -11.05 16.49 -8.46
N VAL A 85 -11.24 16.57 -7.14
CA VAL A 85 -12.52 16.18 -6.51
C VAL A 85 -13.69 16.98 -7.07
N LEU A 86 -13.53 18.31 -7.18
CA LEU A 86 -14.56 19.19 -7.75
C LEU A 86 -14.78 18.93 -9.25
N ALA A 87 -13.70 18.66 -9.99
CA ALA A 87 -13.79 18.35 -11.41
C ALA A 87 -14.64 17.11 -11.71
N HIS A 88 -14.62 16.08 -10.84
CA HIS A 88 -15.51 14.92 -10.97
C HIS A 88 -16.99 15.32 -10.85
N ALA A 89 -17.33 16.29 -9.98
CA ALA A 89 -18.70 16.77 -9.84
C ALA A 89 -19.18 17.64 -11.01
N LEU A 90 -18.24 18.34 -11.68
CA LEU A 90 -18.57 19.29 -12.76
C LEU A 90 -18.65 18.63 -14.14
N ILE A 91 -17.96 17.50 -14.34
CA ILE A 91 -17.82 16.86 -15.65
C ILE A 91 -18.21 15.40 -15.52
N THR A 92 -19.39 15.05 -15.99
CA THR A 92 -19.93 13.67 -15.95
C THR A 92 -19.60 12.93 -17.25
N ASN A 93 -18.32 12.56 -17.41
CA ASN A 93 -17.85 11.78 -18.57
C ASN A 93 -16.86 10.70 -18.10
N ALA A 94 -17.09 9.45 -18.46
CA ALA A 94 -16.29 8.32 -18.00
C ALA A 94 -14.80 8.46 -18.33
N ALA A 95 -14.43 8.83 -19.56
CA ALA A 95 -13.03 8.97 -19.97
C ALA A 95 -12.31 10.11 -19.23
N VAL A 96 -13.01 11.21 -18.97
CA VAL A 96 -12.48 12.31 -18.14
C VAL A 96 -12.29 11.84 -16.70
N TRP A 97 -13.24 11.07 -16.16
CA TRP A 97 -13.16 10.52 -14.81
C TRP A 97 -11.97 9.55 -14.64
N TRP A 98 -11.65 8.74 -15.64
CA TRP A 98 -10.44 7.89 -15.61
C TRP A 98 -9.18 8.72 -15.47
N GLY A 99 -9.05 9.80 -16.26
CA GLY A 99 -7.90 10.71 -16.16
C GLY A 99 -7.83 11.43 -14.80
N LEU A 100 -8.95 11.97 -14.33
CA LEU A 100 -9.04 12.61 -13.01
C LEU A 100 -8.72 11.61 -11.87
N ARG A 101 -9.18 10.38 -11.98
CA ARG A 101 -8.93 9.34 -10.98
C ARG A 101 -7.46 8.92 -10.95
N ALA A 102 -6.81 8.81 -12.12
CA ALA A 102 -5.36 8.61 -12.21
C ALA A 102 -4.60 9.80 -11.57
N GLY A 103 -5.04 11.03 -11.84
CA GLY A 103 -4.51 12.21 -11.16
C GLY A 103 -4.68 12.17 -9.64
N SER A 104 -5.85 11.72 -9.13
CA SER A 104 -6.06 11.52 -7.70
C SER A 104 -5.07 10.52 -7.13
N GLY A 105 -4.91 9.34 -7.76
CA GLY A 105 -3.97 8.31 -7.33
C GLY A 105 -2.54 8.85 -7.25
N PHE A 106 -2.09 9.58 -8.29
CA PHE A 106 -0.78 10.24 -8.30
C PHE A 106 -0.63 11.20 -7.12
N CYS A 107 -1.61 12.07 -6.89
CA CYS A 107 -1.59 13.03 -5.80
C CYS A 107 -1.48 12.32 -4.44
N PHE A 108 -2.30 11.30 -4.19
CA PHE A 108 -2.27 10.58 -2.92
C PHE A 108 -0.96 9.83 -2.69
N ALA A 109 -0.35 9.22 -3.70
CA ALA A 109 0.96 8.59 -3.57
C ALA A 109 2.04 9.61 -3.14
N VAL A 110 2.06 10.79 -3.78
CA VAL A 110 3.01 11.85 -3.42
C VAL A 110 2.75 12.38 -2.01
N LEU A 111 1.48 12.55 -1.62
CA LEU A 111 1.10 13.03 -0.28
C LEU A 111 1.49 12.03 0.80
N TYR A 112 1.23 10.73 0.61
CA TYR A 112 1.68 9.68 1.52
C TYR A 112 3.19 9.69 1.69
N MET A 113 3.94 9.76 0.58
CA MET A 113 5.41 9.82 0.61
C MET A 113 5.91 11.02 1.42
N VAL A 114 5.34 12.21 1.23
CA VAL A 114 5.72 13.41 1.98
C VAL A 114 5.42 13.28 3.46
N ILE A 115 4.22 12.77 3.80
CA ILE A 115 3.78 12.57 5.19
C ILE A 115 4.72 11.58 5.90
N GLU A 116 4.97 10.43 5.30
CA GLU A 116 5.78 9.37 5.88
C GLU A 116 7.25 9.78 6.02
N SER A 117 7.79 10.53 5.05
CA SER A 117 9.11 11.13 5.15
C SER A 117 9.21 12.04 6.39
N TRP A 118 8.19 12.87 6.63
CA TRP A 118 8.17 13.74 7.80
C TRP A 118 8.03 12.99 9.12
N LEU A 119 7.19 11.95 9.16
CA LEU A 119 7.04 11.11 10.34
C LEU A 119 8.35 10.37 10.66
N ASN A 120 9.04 9.85 9.64
CA ASN A 120 10.33 9.17 9.79
C ASN A 120 11.42 10.10 10.32
N GLU A 121 11.52 11.34 9.81
CA GLU A 121 12.52 12.33 10.28
C GLU A 121 12.31 12.73 11.75
N ARG A 122 11.05 12.77 12.19
CA ARG A 122 10.70 13.12 13.58
C ARG A 122 10.76 11.94 14.54
N ALA A 123 10.85 10.73 14.02
CA ALA A 123 10.89 9.52 14.80
C ALA A 123 12.32 9.19 15.23
N THR A 124 12.56 9.03 16.54
CA THR A 124 13.76 8.41 17.07
C THR A 124 13.58 6.89 17.12
N ASN A 125 14.67 6.13 17.26
CA ASN A 125 14.56 4.67 17.39
C ASN A 125 13.66 4.24 18.55
N GLU A 126 13.58 5.04 19.62
CA GLU A 126 12.78 4.76 20.81
C GLU A 126 11.27 5.02 20.60
N ASN A 127 10.91 6.05 19.82
CA ASN A 127 9.51 6.49 19.68
C ASN A 127 8.89 6.19 18.31
N ARG A 128 9.68 5.72 17.33
CA ARG A 128 9.21 5.38 15.97
C ARG A 128 7.98 4.47 16.00
N GLY A 129 8.01 3.44 16.85
CA GLY A 129 6.89 2.51 17.01
C GLY A 129 5.60 3.18 17.43
N LEU A 130 5.66 4.09 18.40
CA LEU A 130 4.51 4.83 18.88
C LEU A 130 3.95 5.77 17.81
N ILE A 131 4.82 6.51 17.12
CA ILE A 131 4.42 7.46 16.07
C ILE A 131 3.68 6.74 14.94
N PHE A 132 4.23 5.64 14.41
CA PHE A 132 3.60 4.89 13.33
C PHE A 132 2.34 4.14 13.78
N SER A 133 2.25 3.70 15.03
CA SER A 133 1.02 3.12 15.58
C SER A 133 -0.10 4.17 15.65
N ILE A 134 0.20 5.39 16.12
CA ILE A 134 -0.76 6.50 16.15
C ILE A 134 -1.20 6.86 14.71
N TYR A 135 -0.26 6.96 13.78
CA TYR A 135 -0.54 7.20 12.36
C TYR A 135 -1.48 6.15 11.77
N THR A 136 -1.24 4.86 12.04
CA THR A 136 -2.09 3.76 11.58
C THR A 136 -3.50 3.84 12.15
N ILE A 137 -3.64 4.10 13.46
CA ILE A 137 -4.94 4.24 14.11
C ILE A 137 -5.70 5.43 13.50
N ILE A 138 -5.03 6.57 13.31
CA ILE A 138 -5.64 7.72 12.65
C ILE A 138 -6.10 7.35 11.25
N ASN A 139 -5.24 6.71 10.43
CA ASN A 139 -5.58 6.30 9.06
C ASN A 139 -6.87 5.47 9.02
N LEU A 140 -6.92 4.39 9.79
CA LEU A 140 -8.08 3.49 9.80
C LEU A 140 -9.35 4.19 10.30
N THR A 141 -9.22 4.99 11.36
CA THR A 141 -10.36 5.72 11.96
C THR A 141 -10.90 6.76 10.99
N VAL A 142 -10.04 7.60 10.42
CA VAL A 142 -10.52 8.72 9.59
C VAL A 142 -11.00 8.28 8.20
N ILE A 143 -10.45 7.19 7.63
CA ILE A 143 -10.98 6.58 6.42
C ILE A 143 -12.40 6.05 6.69
N THR A 144 -12.61 5.36 7.81
CA THR A 144 -13.93 4.88 8.23
C THR A 144 -14.91 6.04 8.43
N VAL A 145 -14.49 7.11 9.12
CA VAL A 145 -15.33 8.31 9.29
C VAL A 145 -15.65 8.92 7.92
N GLY A 146 -14.68 9.03 7.03
CA GLY A 146 -14.89 9.52 5.66
C GLY A 146 -15.92 8.70 4.88
N GLN A 147 -15.86 7.36 4.97
CA GLN A 147 -16.85 6.47 4.36
C GLN A 147 -18.25 6.69 4.96
N MET A 148 -18.35 6.87 6.27
CA MET A 148 -19.62 7.16 6.95
C MET A 148 -20.20 8.53 6.59
N MET A 149 -19.39 9.50 6.15
CA MET A 149 -19.88 10.80 5.69
C MET A 149 -20.74 10.70 4.42
N LEU A 150 -20.74 9.57 3.74
CA LEU A 150 -21.63 9.31 2.60
C LEU A 150 -23.12 9.49 2.95
N ILE A 151 -23.50 9.28 4.22
CA ILE A 151 -24.89 9.42 4.70
C ILE A 151 -25.35 10.88 4.89
N LEU A 152 -24.44 11.85 4.80
CA LEU A 152 -24.74 13.25 5.09
C LEU A 152 -25.54 13.97 4.00
N ALA A 153 -25.49 13.47 2.76
CA ALA A 153 -26.23 14.03 1.63
C ALA A 153 -26.42 12.96 0.54
N ASP A 154 -27.29 13.26 -0.44
CA ASP A 154 -27.49 12.39 -1.60
C ASP A 154 -26.21 12.29 -2.44
N PRO A 155 -25.72 11.09 -2.77
CA PRO A 155 -24.58 10.92 -3.68
C PRO A 155 -24.79 11.51 -5.09
N ALA A 156 -26.04 11.72 -5.50
CA ALA A 156 -26.37 12.40 -6.75
C ALA A 156 -26.06 13.91 -6.71
N ASP A 157 -25.96 14.49 -5.51
CA ASP A 157 -25.76 15.92 -5.33
C ASP A 157 -24.27 16.30 -5.32
N PHE A 158 -24.02 17.60 -5.50
CA PHE A 158 -22.69 18.20 -5.41
C PHE A 158 -22.11 18.21 -3.98
N VAL A 159 -22.95 18.15 -2.94
CA VAL A 159 -22.59 18.42 -1.55
C VAL A 159 -21.44 17.54 -1.06
N LEU A 160 -21.48 16.23 -1.32
CA LEU A 160 -20.44 15.30 -0.89
C LEU A 160 -19.09 15.56 -1.58
N PHE A 161 -19.09 15.95 -2.84
CA PHE A 161 -17.87 16.35 -3.55
C PHE A 161 -17.29 17.64 -2.96
N GLY A 162 -18.16 18.62 -2.68
CA GLY A 162 -17.77 19.87 -2.00
C GLY A 162 -17.14 19.60 -0.65
N LEU A 163 -17.77 18.73 0.16
CA LEU A 163 -17.27 18.33 1.48
C LEU A 163 -15.91 17.63 1.39
N ALA A 164 -15.76 16.65 0.48
CA ALA A 164 -14.48 15.96 0.27
C ALA A 164 -13.38 16.93 -0.17
N SER A 165 -13.69 17.87 -1.08
CA SER A 165 -12.74 18.89 -1.52
C SER A 165 -12.33 19.85 -0.39
N ILE A 166 -13.27 20.27 0.45
CA ILE A 166 -12.99 21.13 1.62
C ILE A 166 -12.04 20.41 2.58
N LEU A 167 -12.33 19.15 2.91
CA LEU A 167 -11.48 18.33 3.80
C LEU A 167 -10.06 18.21 3.25
N VAL A 168 -9.92 17.87 1.95
CA VAL A 168 -8.61 17.76 1.30
C VAL A 168 -7.89 19.10 1.31
N SER A 169 -8.57 20.22 0.97
CA SER A 169 -7.97 21.56 0.96
C SER A 169 -7.50 21.99 2.35
N LEU A 170 -8.32 21.78 3.38
CA LEU A 170 -8.00 22.15 4.76
C LEU A 170 -6.80 21.36 5.31
N ALA A 171 -6.48 20.19 4.75
CA ALA A 171 -5.30 19.42 5.13
C ALA A 171 -3.98 20.20 4.95
N ALA A 172 -3.93 21.14 4.00
CA ALA A 172 -2.75 21.96 3.77
C ALA A 172 -2.51 22.99 4.88
N VAL A 173 -3.56 23.47 5.55
CA VAL A 173 -3.47 24.58 6.50
C VAL A 173 -2.55 24.29 7.69
N PRO A 174 -2.74 23.20 8.48
CA PRO A 174 -1.88 22.92 9.61
C PRO A 174 -0.44 22.66 9.19
N VAL A 175 -0.22 22.08 8.01
CA VAL A 175 1.11 21.78 7.47
C VAL A 175 1.81 23.07 7.01
N ALA A 176 1.10 23.96 6.32
CA ALA A 176 1.65 25.24 5.86
C ALA A 176 2.00 26.20 7.02
N LEU A 177 1.26 26.13 8.12
CA LEU A 177 1.48 26.97 9.32
C LEU A 177 2.54 26.38 10.27
N THR A 178 3.01 25.16 10.03
CA THR A 178 4.05 24.57 10.89
C THR A 178 5.40 25.26 10.71
N ARG A 179 6.12 25.44 11.83
CA ARG A 179 7.52 25.92 11.82
C ARG A 179 8.52 24.75 11.77
N ALA A 180 8.05 23.55 11.58
CA ALA A 180 8.91 22.37 11.53
C ALA A 180 9.84 22.43 10.31
N GLN A 181 11.11 22.10 10.52
CA GLN A 181 12.07 21.96 9.41
C GLN A 181 11.61 20.83 8.48
N ALA A 182 11.76 21.05 7.19
CA ALA A 182 11.50 20.03 6.18
C ALA A 182 12.52 18.89 6.29
N PRO A 183 12.13 17.64 6.06
CA PRO A 183 13.06 16.50 6.03
C PRO A 183 14.16 16.67 5.00
N ALA A 184 15.25 15.91 5.16
CA ALA A 184 16.28 15.76 4.14
C ALA A 184 15.68 15.19 2.84
N PRO A 185 16.33 15.42 1.68
CA PRO A 185 15.92 14.81 0.42
C PRO A 185 15.88 13.28 0.56
N ILE A 186 14.87 12.66 -0.02
CA ILE A 186 14.64 11.24 0.07
C ILE A 186 15.58 10.52 -0.93
N ASP A 187 16.35 9.53 -0.45
CA ASP A 187 17.16 8.67 -1.31
C ASP A 187 16.28 7.74 -2.14
N GLN A 188 16.68 7.51 -3.39
CA GLN A 188 15.97 6.60 -4.29
C GLN A 188 16.35 5.16 -3.97
N VAL A 189 15.35 4.30 -4.00
CA VAL A 189 15.52 2.86 -3.76
C VAL A 189 15.52 2.11 -5.09
N LYS A 190 16.50 1.23 -5.28
CA LYS A 190 16.61 0.36 -6.46
C LYS A 190 15.66 -0.84 -6.31
N ILE A 191 14.80 -1.07 -7.31
CA ILE A 191 13.85 -2.18 -7.26
C ILE A 191 14.37 -3.35 -8.08
N ARG A 192 14.36 -4.55 -7.48
CA ARG A 192 14.77 -5.81 -8.11
C ARG A 192 13.69 -6.88 -7.91
N ILE A 193 12.58 -6.78 -8.62
CA ILE A 193 11.42 -7.70 -8.48
C ILE A 193 11.83 -9.16 -8.66
N ARG A 194 12.72 -9.47 -9.60
CA ARG A 194 13.22 -10.83 -9.82
C ARG A 194 13.94 -11.38 -8.59
N THR A 195 14.75 -10.55 -7.93
CA THR A 195 15.45 -10.92 -6.69
C THR A 195 14.43 -11.18 -5.56
N LEU A 196 13.42 -10.33 -5.40
CA LEU A 196 12.35 -10.53 -4.41
C LEU A 196 11.61 -11.85 -4.62
N TYR A 197 11.30 -12.19 -5.88
CA TYR A 197 10.65 -13.48 -6.19
C TYR A 197 11.55 -14.68 -5.85
N HIS A 198 12.86 -14.59 -6.05
CA HIS A 198 13.78 -15.65 -5.66
C HIS A 198 13.92 -15.76 -4.13
N GLN A 199 13.88 -14.66 -3.41
CA GLN A 199 13.96 -14.64 -1.95
C GLN A 199 12.69 -15.24 -1.31
N SER A 200 11.51 -14.74 -1.66
CA SER A 200 10.24 -15.22 -1.15
C SER A 200 9.13 -15.20 -2.20
N PRO A 201 8.95 -16.29 -2.98
CA PRO A 201 7.84 -16.38 -3.93
C PRO A 201 6.47 -16.20 -3.27
N VAL A 202 6.29 -16.71 -2.04
CA VAL A 202 5.00 -16.59 -1.31
C VAL A 202 4.74 -15.13 -0.92
N GLY A 203 5.75 -14.38 -0.50
CA GLY A 203 5.60 -12.95 -0.18
C GLY A 203 5.20 -12.13 -1.41
N VAL A 204 5.87 -12.35 -2.56
CA VAL A 204 5.55 -11.65 -3.82
C VAL A 204 4.14 -12.01 -4.31
N MET A 205 3.81 -13.30 -4.37
CA MET A 205 2.48 -13.74 -4.81
C MET A 205 1.38 -13.32 -3.84
N GLY A 206 1.68 -13.27 -2.55
CA GLY A 206 0.77 -12.72 -1.54
C GLY A 206 0.43 -11.25 -1.82
N CYS A 207 1.44 -10.40 -2.05
CA CYS A 207 1.21 -8.99 -2.40
C CYS A 207 0.45 -8.83 -3.73
N ALA A 208 0.76 -9.65 -4.76
CA ALA A 208 0.03 -9.65 -6.02
C ALA A 208 -1.45 -10.03 -5.83
N THR A 209 -1.71 -11.11 -5.06
CA THR A 209 -3.06 -11.58 -4.73
C THR A 209 -3.87 -10.50 -4.01
N VAL A 210 -3.26 -9.87 -2.99
CA VAL A 210 -3.92 -8.79 -2.25
C VAL A 210 -4.22 -7.60 -3.15
N GLY A 211 -3.29 -7.24 -4.04
CA GLY A 211 -3.55 -6.21 -5.06
C GLY A 211 -4.76 -6.55 -5.94
N LEU A 212 -4.79 -7.75 -6.51
CA LEU A 212 -5.90 -8.23 -7.35
C LEU A 212 -7.24 -8.23 -6.61
N ALA A 213 -7.30 -8.76 -5.39
CA ALA A 213 -8.53 -8.90 -4.64
C ALA A 213 -9.00 -7.57 -4.02
N ASN A 214 -8.11 -6.85 -3.32
CA ASN A 214 -8.45 -5.60 -2.65
C ASN A 214 -8.69 -4.47 -3.66
N GLY A 215 -7.92 -4.41 -4.77
CA GLY A 215 -8.21 -3.46 -5.84
C GLY A 215 -9.63 -3.59 -6.37
N ALA A 216 -10.07 -4.83 -6.63
CA ALA A 216 -11.43 -5.13 -7.04
C ALA A 216 -12.47 -4.75 -5.97
N PHE A 217 -12.20 -5.08 -4.70
CA PHE A 217 -13.07 -4.72 -3.57
C PHE A 217 -13.25 -3.21 -3.43
N TRP A 218 -12.17 -2.42 -3.47
CA TRP A 218 -12.26 -0.97 -3.35
C TRP A 218 -12.98 -0.30 -4.53
N ALA A 219 -12.89 -0.88 -5.73
CA ALA A 219 -13.54 -0.34 -6.93
C ALA A 219 -15.03 -0.70 -7.01
N LEU A 220 -15.38 -1.96 -6.73
CA LEU A 220 -16.72 -2.49 -6.98
C LEU A 220 -17.52 -2.82 -5.72
N GLY A 221 -16.88 -2.88 -4.55
CA GLY A 221 -17.55 -3.16 -3.27
C GLY A 221 -18.65 -2.16 -2.92
N PRO A 222 -18.47 -0.83 -3.09
CA PRO A 222 -19.54 0.13 -2.88
C PRO A 222 -20.77 -0.13 -3.77
N ILE A 223 -20.54 -0.50 -5.06
CA ILE A 223 -21.63 -0.80 -5.99
C ILE A 223 -22.33 -2.12 -5.64
N PHE A 224 -21.55 -3.12 -5.24
CA PHE A 224 -22.12 -4.36 -4.74
C PHE A 224 -23.09 -4.09 -3.59
N ALA A 225 -22.64 -3.34 -2.57
CA ALA A 225 -23.47 -2.98 -1.45
C ALA A 225 -24.69 -2.12 -1.85
N GLN A 226 -24.51 -1.16 -2.77
CA GLN A 226 -25.58 -0.30 -3.27
C GLN A 226 -26.66 -1.07 -4.01
N ARG A 227 -26.27 -1.96 -4.93
CA ARG A 227 -27.22 -2.76 -5.74
C ARG A 227 -27.91 -3.85 -4.92
N ASP A 228 -27.27 -4.32 -3.85
CA ASP A 228 -27.82 -5.34 -2.97
C ASP A 228 -28.82 -4.76 -1.98
N THR A 229 -28.52 -3.59 -1.39
CA THR A 229 -29.33 -3.01 -0.32
C THR A 229 -30.21 -1.82 -0.73
N GLY A 230 -29.86 -1.16 -1.83
CA GLY A 230 -30.57 0.05 -2.31
C GLY A 230 -30.43 1.28 -1.40
N ASP A 231 -29.64 1.21 -0.31
CA ASP A 231 -29.52 2.26 0.69
C ASP A 231 -28.04 2.67 0.92
N THR A 232 -27.80 3.96 0.85
CA THR A 232 -26.48 4.59 1.04
C THR A 232 -25.92 4.32 2.45
N THR A 233 -26.78 4.22 3.47
CA THR A 233 -26.37 3.92 4.84
C THR A 233 -25.74 2.53 4.91
N ASN A 234 -26.36 1.55 4.27
CA ASN A 234 -25.85 0.18 4.21
C ASN A 234 -24.51 0.10 3.47
N VAL A 235 -24.33 0.90 2.41
CA VAL A 235 -23.02 0.99 1.72
C VAL A 235 -21.93 1.51 2.64
N ALA A 236 -22.21 2.62 3.35
CA ALA A 236 -21.27 3.19 4.29
C ALA A 236 -20.90 2.20 5.42
N LEU A 237 -21.90 1.49 5.95
CA LEU A 237 -21.70 0.46 6.97
C LEU A 237 -20.90 -0.71 6.43
N PHE A 238 -21.23 -1.24 5.24
CA PHE A 238 -20.55 -2.34 4.59
C PHE A 238 -19.05 -2.06 4.43
N MET A 239 -18.71 -0.90 3.86
CA MET A 239 -17.31 -0.50 3.66
C MET A 239 -16.58 -0.26 4.99
N SER A 240 -17.23 0.38 5.95
CA SER A 240 -16.66 0.66 7.27
C SER A 240 -16.42 -0.62 8.08
N ILE A 241 -17.35 -1.57 8.05
CA ILE A 241 -17.21 -2.87 8.72
C ILE A 241 -16.03 -3.66 8.15
N ALA A 242 -15.82 -3.64 6.83
CA ALA A 242 -14.67 -4.28 6.20
C ALA A 242 -13.35 -3.71 6.72
N VAL A 243 -13.24 -2.38 6.81
CA VAL A 243 -12.02 -1.69 7.32
C VAL A 243 -11.78 -2.01 8.79
N ILE A 244 -12.81 -1.89 9.63
CA ILE A 244 -12.73 -2.17 11.07
C ILE A 244 -12.34 -3.65 11.28
N ALA A 245 -12.97 -4.57 10.55
CA ALA A 245 -12.66 -5.99 10.62
C ALA A 245 -11.21 -6.28 10.26
N GLY A 246 -10.67 -5.61 9.21
CA GLY A 246 -9.26 -5.68 8.85
C GLY A 246 -8.33 -5.21 9.97
N ALA A 247 -8.67 -4.09 10.61
CA ALA A 247 -7.92 -3.58 11.77
C ALA A 247 -7.92 -4.59 12.93
N VAL A 248 -9.08 -5.17 13.25
CA VAL A 248 -9.22 -6.19 14.29
C VAL A 248 -8.43 -7.45 13.93
N GLY A 249 -8.47 -7.89 12.68
CA GLY A 249 -7.77 -9.08 12.18
C GLY A 249 -6.25 -8.97 12.23
N GLN A 250 -5.69 -7.78 12.10
CA GLN A 250 -4.25 -7.56 12.12
C GLN A 250 -3.58 -8.06 13.41
N TRP A 251 -4.19 -7.83 14.57
CA TRP A 251 -3.60 -8.21 15.83
C TRP A 251 -3.52 -9.74 16.05
N PRO A 252 -4.62 -10.53 15.95
CA PRO A 252 -4.54 -11.97 16.16
C PRO A 252 -3.74 -12.70 15.08
N LEU A 253 -3.93 -12.34 13.80
CA LEU A 253 -3.22 -12.98 12.70
C LEU A 253 -1.72 -12.63 12.72
N GLY A 254 -1.39 -11.37 13.04
CA GLY A 254 -0.01 -10.93 13.22
C GLY A 254 0.68 -11.67 14.36
N ARG A 255 0.06 -11.72 15.54
CA ARG A 255 0.61 -12.44 16.70
C ARG A 255 0.78 -13.94 16.45
N TRP A 256 -0.14 -14.53 15.70
CA TRP A 256 -0.02 -15.93 15.29
C TRP A 256 1.15 -16.13 14.34
N SER A 257 1.32 -15.24 13.38
CA SER A 257 2.39 -15.30 12.39
C SER A 257 3.79 -15.17 13.02
N ASP A 258 3.91 -14.53 14.18
CA ASP A 258 5.17 -14.44 14.91
C ASP A 258 5.53 -15.73 15.67
N ARG A 259 4.57 -16.63 15.87
CA ARG A 259 4.74 -17.84 16.69
C ARG A 259 4.84 -19.15 15.90
N ILE A 260 4.37 -19.14 14.66
CA ILE A 260 4.35 -20.33 13.79
C ILE A 260 4.85 -19.94 12.40
N ASP A 261 5.04 -20.94 11.53
CA ASP A 261 5.35 -20.68 10.11
C ASP A 261 4.34 -19.72 9.48
N ARG A 262 4.79 -18.53 9.09
CA ARG A 262 3.95 -17.44 8.52
C ARG A 262 3.14 -17.91 7.31
N ARG A 263 3.67 -18.84 6.52
CA ARG A 263 2.96 -19.39 5.35
C ARG A 263 1.66 -20.09 5.75
N LYS A 264 1.63 -20.74 6.93
CA LYS A 264 0.40 -21.36 7.45
C LYS A 264 -0.64 -20.29 7.78
N VAL A 265 -0.22 -19.15 8.33
CA VAL A 265 -1.12 -18.03 8.64
C VAL A 265 -1.60 -17.34 7.34
N ILE A 266 -0.74 -17.18 6.33
CA ILE A 266 -1.11 -16.68 5.01
C ILE A 266 -2.15 -17.59 4.36
N VAL A 267 -1.93 -18.91 4.40
CA VAL A 267 -2.89 -19.92 3.88
C VAL A 267 -4.22 -19.85 4.63
N LEU A 268 -4.19 -19.77 5.97
CA LEU A 268 -5.40 -19.65 6.79
C LEU A 268 -6.17 -18.36 6.47
N ALA A 269 -5.48 -17.23 6.42
CA ALA A 269 -6.10 -15.95 6.11
C ALA A 269 -6.68 -15.93 4.69
N SER A 270 -5.95 -16.48 3.70
CA SER A 270 -6.47 -16.60 2.33
C SER A 270 -7.65 -17.55 2.24
N ALA A 271 -7.62 -18.69 2.94
CA ALA A 271 -8.74 -19.62 2.97
C ALA A 271 -9.98 -19.01 3.65
N GLY A 272 -9.78 -18.27 4.75
CA GLY A 272 -10.84 -17.52 5.42
C GLY A 272 -11.45 -16.45 4.53
N SER A 273 -10.61 -15.69 3.80
CA SER A 273 -11.07 -14.70 2.81
C SER A 273 -11.87 -15.34 1.68
N ALA A 274 -11.36 -16.46 1.15
CA ALA A 274 -12.04 -17.20 0.08
C ALA A 274 -13.42 -17.73 0.55
N LEU A 275 -13.48 -18.31 1.76
CA LEU A 275 -14.72 -18.80 2.34
C LEU A 275 -15.74 -17.66 2.53
N ALA A 276 -15.31 -16.54 3.12
CA ALA A 276 -16.16 -15.38 3.30
C ALA A 276 -16.67 -14.85 1.95
N ALA A 277 -15.82 -14.77 0.95
CA ALA A 277 -16.17 -14.34 -0.40
C ALA A 277 -17.16 -15.30 -1.08
N ILE A 278 -17.01 -16.62 -0.92
CA ILE A 278 -17.98 -17.62 -1.41
C ILE A 278 -19.34 -17.41 -0.75
N ILE A 279 -19.37 -17.19 0.57
CA ILE A 279 -20.61 -16.92 1.31
C ILE A 279 -21.25 -15.63 0.78
N MET A 280 -20.48 -14.57 0.55
CA MET A 280 -20.99 -13.30 0.01
C MET A 280 -21.53 -13.45 -1.41
N THR A 281 -20.90 -14.28 -2.25
CA THR A 281 -21.44 -14.62 -3.58
C THR A 281 -22.81 -15.29 -3.48
N TRP A 282 -22.99 -16.15 -2.52
CA TRP A 282 -24.25 -16.89 -2.26
C TRP A 282 -25.35 -15.98 -1.70
N LEU A 283 -24.95 -15.03 -0.84
CA LEU A 283 -25.85 -14.09 -0.20
C LEU A 283 -26.14 -12.86 -1.06
N ALA A 284 -25.48 -12.70 -2.20
CA ALA A 284 -25.78 -11.63 -3.14
C ALA A 284 -27.29 -11.66 -3.50
N HIS A 285 -27.99 -10.54 -3.34
CA HIS A 285 -29.44 -10.39 -3.48
C HIS A 285 -30.27 -10.90 -2.27
N SER A 286 -29.62 -11.16 -1.13
CA SER A 286 -30.32 -11.50 0.11
C SER A 286 -30.22 -10.33 1.08
N ASP A 287 -31.30 -9.70 1.44
CA ASP A 287 -31.37 -8.68 2.51
C ASP A 287 -31.04 -9.33 3.87
N SER A 288 -29.82 -9.75 4.08
CA SER A 288 -29.52 -10.51 5.27
C SER A 288 -28.42 -9.89 6.13
N VAL A 289 -28.68 -9.86 7.42
CA VAL A 289 -27.69 -9.63 8.49
C VAL A 289 -26.45 -10.51 8.28
N LEU A 290 -26.60 -11.66 7.60
CA LEU A 290 -25.52 -12.57 7.22
C LEU A 290 -24.51 -11.93 6.26
N LEU A 291 -24.94 -11.02 5.38
CA LEU A 291 -24.02 -10.27 4.51
C LEU A 291 -23.08 -9.40 5.32
N THR A 292 -23.60 -8.72 6.35
CA THR A 292 -22.81 -7.90 7.28
C THR A 292 -21.76 -8.73 8.03
N TYR A 293 -22.11 -9.92 8.51
CA TYR A 293 -21.16 -10.83 9.14
C TYR A 293 -20.13 -11.36 8.15
N SER A 294 -20.54 -11.62 6.90
CA SER A 294 -19.66 -12.12 5.86
C SER A 294 -18.64 -11.08 5.43
N VAL A 295 -19.01 -9.80 5.31
CA VAL A 295 -18.05 -8.72 5.01
C VAL A 295 -17.08 -8.49 6.17
N PHE A 296 -17.54 -8.66 7.43
CA PHE A 296 -16.65 -8.65 8.57
C PHE A 296 -15.60 -9.77 8.48
N LEU A 297 -16.01 -11.00 8.19
CA LEU A 297 -15.08 -12.12 8.01
C LEU A 297 -14.14 -11.89 6.84
N PHE A 298 -14.64 -11.37 5.73
CA PHE A 298 -13.81 -11.04 4.57
C PHE A 298 -12.73 -10.03 4.96
N GLY A 299 -13.10 -8.88 5.53
CA GLY A 299 -12.16 -7.84 5.94
C GLY A 299 -11.15 -8.34 6.98
N PHE A 300 -11.61 -9.13 7.97
CA PHE A 300 -10.78 -9.70 9.03
C PHE A 300 -9.63 -10.55 8.48
N PHE A 301 -9.87 -11.32 7.44
CA PHE A 301 -8.87 -12.19 6.84
C PHE A 301 -8.12 -11.55 5.67
N ALA A 302 -8.79 -10.80 4.79
CA ALA A 302 -8.19 -10.28 3.55
C ALA A 302 -7.22 -9.12 3.78
N PHE A 303 -7.57 -8.16 4.64
CA PHE A 303 -6.77 -6.94 4.78
C PHE A 303 -5.42 -7.14 5.49
N PRO A 304 -5.27 -8.03 6.48
CA PRO A 304 -3.96 -8.32 7.07
C PRO A 304 -2.98 -9.02 6.13
N LEU A 305 -3.45 -9.66 5.04
CA LEU A 305 -2.61 -10.45 4.14
C LEU A 305 -1.45 -9.68 3.51
N TYR A 306 -1.62 -8.38 3.23
CA TYR A 306 -0.53 -7.54 2.71
C TYR A 306 0.63 -7.45 3.71
N ALA A 307 0.33 -7.08 4.96
CA ALA A 307 1.33 -7.00 6.01
C ALA A 307 1.95 -8.36 6.35
N LEU A 308 1.16 -9.44 6.34
CA LEU A 308 1.65 -10.81 6.52
C LEU A 308 2.61 -11.22 5.39
N SER A 309 2.32 -10.82 4.14
CA SER A 309 3.17 -11.11 2.99
C SER A 309 4.50 -10.35 3.05
N ILE A 310 4.48 -9.09 3.48
CA ILE A 310 5.70 -8.30 3.73
C ILE A 310 6.49 -8.87 4.90
N ALA A 311 5.83 -9.23 6.00
CA ALA A 311 6.49 -9.84 7.14
C ALA A 311 7.19 -11.15 6.73
N HIS A 312 6.52 -11.99 5.93
CA HIS A 312 7.11 -13.22 5.41
C HIS A 312 8.29 -12.96 4.46
N MET A 313 8.25 -11.91 3.64
CA MET A 313 9.38 -11.53 2.82
C MET A 313 10.56 -11.09 3.67
N ASN A 314 10.32 -10.26 4.68
CA ASN A 314 11.35 -9.69 5.54
C ASN A 314 12.08 -10.74 6.39
N ASP A 315 11.46 -11.93 6.64
CA ASP A 315 12.16 -13.07 7.28
C ASP A 315 13.33 -13.62 6.41
N PHE A 316 13.44 -13.23 5.14
CA PHE A 316 14.47 -13.67 4.19
C PHE A 316 15.38 -12.54 3.69
N VAL A 317 15.25 -11.34 4.24
CA VAL A 317 15.95 -10.13 3.78
C VAL A 317 16.70 -9.51 4.96
N GLN A 318 17.86 -8.91 4.69
CA GLN A 318 18.62 -8.16 5.68
C GLN A 318 17.88 -6.87 6.07
N PRO A 319 17.97 -6.41 7.35
CA PRO A 319 17.26 -5.23 7.83
C PRO A 319 17.50 -3.96 7.00
N GLU A 320 18.72 -3.79 6.47
CA GLU A 320 19.12 -2.65 5.64
C GLU A 320 18.32 -2.56 4.34
N ASN A 321 17.80 -3.69 3.85
CA ASN A 321 17.06 -3.79 2.59
C ASN A 321 15.53 -3.81 2.76
N TYR A 322 14.99 -3.62 3.98
CA TYR A 322 13.54 -3.70 4.22
C TYR A 322 12.75 -2.64 3.46
N VAL A 323 13.29 -1.42 3.35
CA VAL A 323 12.65 -0.31 2.65
C VAL A 323 12.63 -0.58 1.14
N GLU A 324 13.73 -1.07 0.56
CA GLU A 324 13.82 -1.49 -0.83
C GLU A 324 12.81 -2.60 -1.13
N THR A 325 12.78 -3.61 -0.28
CA THR A 325 11.88 -4.75 -0.37
C THR A 325 10.41 -4.34 -0.31
N ALA A 326 10.02 -3.49 0.65
CA ALA A 326 8.66 -3.01 0.79
C ALA A 326 8.22 -2.20 -0.44
N SER A 327 9.10 -1.37 -0.99
CA SER A 327 8.83 -0.58 -2.20
C SER A 327 8.61 -1.47 -3.41
N GLY A 328 9.43 -2.52 -3.59
CA GLY A 328 9.25 -3.50 -4.65
C GLY A 328 7.94 -4.29 -4.50
N LEU A 329 7.58 -4.69 -3.28
CA LEU A 329 6.31 -5.37 -3.00
C LEU A 329 5.10 -4.46 -3.19
N LEU A 330 5.23 -3.16 -2.88
CA LEU A 330 4.19 -2.17 -3.14
C LEU A 330 3.92 -2.02 -4.65
N LEU A 331 4.95 -2.08 -5.51
CA LEU A 331 4.76 -2.11 -6.96
C LEU A 331 4.05 -3.37 -7.44
N VAL A 332 4.40 -4.53 -6.88
CA VAL A 332 3.71 -5.79 -7.18
C VAL A 332 2.23 -5.70 -6.77
N TYR A 333 1.97 -5.17 -5.58
CA TYR A 333 0.61 -4.88 -5.12
C TYR A 333 -0.11 -3.92 -6.08
N ALA A 334 0.53 -2.81 -6.46
CA ALA A 334 -0.06 -1.81 -7.36
C ALA A 334 -0.39 -2.40 -8.73
N ALA A 335 0.49 -3.24 -9.30
CA ALA A 335 0.21 -3.95 -10.54
C ALA A 335 -1.02 -4.86 -10.42
N GLY A 336 -1.14 -5.61 -9.32
CA GLY A 336 -2.33 -6.39 -8.99
C GLY A 336 -3.57 -5.51 -8.83
N ALA A 337 -3.44 -4.37 -8.14
CA ALA A 337 -4.54 -3.44 -7.90
C ALA A 337 -5.00 -2.68 -9.15
N VAL A 338 -4.15 -2.56 -10.16
CA VAL A 338 -4.54 -2.08 -11.50
C VAL A 338 -5.30 -3.18 -12.26
N ALA A 339 -4.83 -4.41 -12.24
CA ALA A 339 -5.46 -5.50 -12.99
C ALA A 339 -6.76 -6.00 -12.33
N GLY A 340 -6.82 -5.97 -10.99
CA GLY A 340 -7.94 -6.52 -10.21
C GLY A 340 -9.31 -5.94 -10.57
N PRO A 341 -9.51 -4.61 -10.52
CA PRO A 341 -10.78 -4.00 -10.88
C PRO A 341 -11.22 -4.29 -12.31
N LEU A 342 -10.27 -4.33 -13.27
CA LEU A 342 -10.56 -4.66 -14.68
C LEU A 342 -11.08 -6.08 -14.82
N LEU A 343 -10.39 -7.05 -14.21
CA LEU A 343 -10.80 -8.46 -14.29
C LEU A 343 -12.12 -8.71 -13.56
N ALA A 344 -12.29 -8.07 -12.38
CA ALA A 344 -13.50 -8.19 -11.61
C ALA A 344 -14.69 -7.52 -12.31
N SER A 345 -14.51 -6.34 -12.95
CA SER A 345 -15.57 -5.66 -13.67
C SER A 345 -16.02 -6.44 -14.90
N LEU A 346 -15.08 -7.08 -15.62
CA LEU A 346 -15.41 -7.96 -16.73
C LEU A 346 -16.21 -9.18 -16.26
N ALA A 347 -15.81 -9.80 -15.15
CA ALA A 347 -16.59 -10.90 -14.55
C ALA A 347 -17.99 -10.44 -14.13
N THR A 348 -18.08 -9.24 -13.54
CA THR A 348 -19.34 -8.67 -13.07
C THR A 348 -20.28 -8.28 -14.22
N ASP A 349 -19.73 -7.80 -15.33
CA ASP A 349 -20.49 -7.48 -16.54
C ASP A 349 -21.13 -8.74 -17.17
N ILE A 350 -20.41 -9.87 -17.15
CA ILE A 350 -20.86 -11.13 -17.75
C ILE A 350 -21.80 -11.90 -16.81
N PHE A 351 -21.45 -12.00 -15.52
CA PHE A 351 -22.11 -12.91 -14.56
C PHE A 351 -22.92 -12.19 -13.46
N GLY A 352 -22.99 -10.86 -13.51
CA GLY A 352 -23.71 -10.05 -12.51
C GLY A 352 -22.84 -9.69 -11.30
N ILE A 353 -23.37 -8.79 -10.44
CA ILE A 353 -22.61 -8.13 -9.37
C ILE A 353 -22.08 -9.11 -8.30
N GLY A 354 -22.76 -10.22 -8.04
CA GLY A 354 -22.32 -11.26 -7.10
C GLY A 354 -20.97 -11.90 -7.50
N SER A 355 -20.61 -11.87 -8.79
CA SER A 355 -19.35 -12.44 -9.28
C SER A 355 -18.10 -11.68 -8.81
N LEU A 356 -18.23 -10.47 -8.28
CA LEU A 356 -17.13 -9.76 -7.61
C LEU A 356 -16.48 -10.64 -6.53
N PHE A 357 -17.32 -11.22 -5.66
CA PHE A 357 -16.83 -12.07 -4.57
C PHE A 357 -16.43 -13.47 -5.03
N ALA A 358 -17.06 -14.00 -6.09
CA ALA A 358 -16.58 -15.23 -6.73
C ALA A 358 -15.18 -15.05 -7.32
N TYR A 359 -14.91 -13.90 -7.97
CA TYR A 359 -13.58 -13.53 -8.44
C TYR A 359 -12.56 -13.43 -7.29
N THR A 360 -12.88 -12.69 -6.20
CA THR A 360 -11.97 -12.57 -5.07
C THR A 360 -11.72 -13.93 -4.40
N ALA A 361 -12.73 -14.80 -4.29
CA ALA A 361 -12.58 -16.16 -3.79
C ALA A 361 -11.58 -16.96 -4.64
N LEU A 362 -11.70 -16.91 -5.97
CA LEU A 362 -10.79 -17.60 -6.89
C LEU A 362 -9.35 -17.12 -6.73
N ILE A 363 -9.14 -15.81 -6.59
CA ILE A 363 -7.81 -15.24 -6.38
C ILE A 363 -7.20 -15.72 -5.06
N HIS A 364 -7.96 -15.75 -3.98
CA HIS A 364 -7.50 -16.26 -2.69
C HIS A 364 -7.26 -17.78 -2.70
N ILE A 365 -8.10 -18.57 -3.36
CA ILE A 365 -7.89 -20.01 -3.55
C ILE A 365 -6.58 -20.25 -4.32
N GLY A 366 -6.28 -19.44 -5.34
CA GLY A 366 -5.02 -19.48 -6.07
C GLY A 366 -3.81 -19.29 -5.14
N LEU A 367 -3.89 -18.35 -4.20
CA LEU A 367 -2.81 -18.14 -3.20
C LEU A 367 -2.70 -19.32 -2.24
N VAL A 368 -3.82 -19.89 -1.77
CA VAL A 368 -3.83 -21.10 -0.92
C VAL A 368 -3.12 -22.24 -1.62
N ALA A 369 -3.47 -22.51 -2.87
CA ALA A 369 -2.87 -23.59 -3.67
C ALA A 369 -1.37 -23.32 -3.91
N PHE A 370 -1.00 -22.11 -4.29
CA PHE A 370 0.39 -21.72 -4.52
C PHE A 370 1.24 -21.81 -3.24
N ALA A 371 0.78 -21.21 -2.16
CA ALA A 371 1.50 -21.25 -0.88
C ALA A 371 1.61 -22.68 -0.35
N GLY A 372 0.55 -23.49 -0.42
CA GLY A 372 0.54 -24.89 -0.08
C GLY A 372 1.55 -25.73 -0.89
N TYR A 373 1.64 -25.47 -2.20
CA TYR A 373 2.66 -26.08 -3.07
C TYR A 373 4.08 -25.69 -2.65
N ARG A 374 4.32 -24.39 -2.41
CA ARG A 374 5.65 -23.89 -1.99
C ARG A 374 6.08 -24.40 -0.62
N MET A 375 5.15 -24.61 0.30
CA MET A 375 5.44 -25.19 1.62
C MET A 375 6.01 -26.62 1.54
N ARG A 376 5.68 -27.37 0.46
CA ARG A 376 6.24 -28.72 0.22
C ARG A 376 7.64 -28.68 -0.38
N GLN A 377 8.07 -27.54 -0.96
CA GLN A 377 9.34 -27.40 -1.68
C GLN A 377 10.45 -26.77 -0.84
N ARG A 378 10.11 -25.91 0.12
CA ARG A 378 11.09 -25.15 0.90
C ARG A 378 10.75 -25.21 2.39
N THR A 379 11.78 -25.43 3.21
CA THR A 379 11.66 -25.36 4.68
C THR A 379 11.26 -23.94 5.12
N PRO A 380 10.50 -23.79 6.23
CA PRO A 380 10.19 -22.48 6.79
C PRO A 380 11.44 -21.77 7.30
N ALA A 381 11.39 -20.43 7.37
CA ALA A 381 12.33 -19.67 8.17
C ALA A 381 12.21 -20.09 9.65
N PRO A 382 13.31 -20.18 10.40
CA PRO A 382 13.24 -20.46 11.84
C PRO A 382 12.41 -19.40 12.57
N VAL A 383 11.50 -19.82 13.46
CA VAL A 383 10.64 -18.87 14.19
C VAL A 383 11.44 -17.87 15.02
N ALA A 384 12.64 -18.27 15.48
CA ALA A 384 13.54 -17.39 16.24
C ALA A 384 14.11 -16.23 15.40
N GLU A 385 14.07 -16.34 14.08
CA GLU A 385 14.56 -15.33 13.12
C GLU A 385 13.43 -14.47 12.55
N HIS A 386 12.16 -14.73 12.96
CA HIS A 386 11.03 -13.95 12.50
C HIS A 386 11.11 -12.51 13.01
N ILE A 387 10.90 -11.57 12.12
CA ILE A 387 10.69 -10.17 12.48
C ILE A 387 9.32 -10.05 13.14
N ALA A 388 9.20 -9.23 14.20
CA ALA A 388 7.90 -8.96 14.77
C ALA A 388 6.93 -8.40 13.71
N PHE A 389 5.73 -8.94 13.62
CA PHE A 389 4.70 -8.48 12.66
C PHE A 389 4.44 -6.98 12.78
N ALA A 390 4.49 -6.42 14.00
CA ALA A 390 4.34 -5.00 14.23
C ALA A 390 5.40 -4.16 13.52
N ASP A 391 6.65 -4.65 13.39
CA ASP A 391 7.72 -3.97 12.67
C ASP A 391 7.53 -4.09 11.15
N ALA A 392 7.12 -5.26 10.68
CA ALA A 392 6.77 -5.47 9.28
C ALA A 392 5.58 -4.62 8.84
N LEU A 393 4.57 -4.43 9.70
CA LEU A 393 3.41 -3.57 9.44
C LEU A 393 3.83 -2.10 9.26
N ARG A 394 4.80 -1.63 10.04
CA ARG A 394 5.36 -0.27 9.91
C ARG A 394 6.05 -0.07 8.56
N VAL A 395 6.86 -1.05 8.15
CA VAL A 395 7.54 -1.02 6.84
C VAL A 395 6.54 -1.13 5.69
N ALA A 396 5.48 -1.93 5.85
CA ALA A 396 4.42 -2.10 4.87
C ALA A 396 3.66 -0.82 4.53
N GLN A 397 3.64 0.14 5.44
CA GLN A 397 2.96 1.43 5.27
C GLN A 397 3.88 2.51 4.70
N THR A 398 5.18 2.24 4.51
CA THR A 398 6.14 3.23 4.02
C THR A 398 6.17 3.23 2.50
N VAL A 399 5.80 4.37 1.91
CA VAL A 399 5.96 4.63 0.47
C VAL A 399 7.35 5.21 0.24
N ALA A 400 8.32 4.35 -0.10
CA ALA A 400 9.67 4.82 -0.42
C ALA A 400 9.80 5.21 -1.91
N PRO A 401 10.65 6.19 -2.24
CA PRO A 401 10.89 6.61 -3.61
C PRO A 401 11.60 5.53 -4.43
N ILE A 402 11.16 5.34 -5.67
CA ILE A 402 11.60 4.29 -6.58
C ILE A 402 12.49 4.89 -7.68
N ASP A 403 13.64 4.25 -7.99
CA ASP A 403 14.46 4.58 -9.14
C ASP A 403 14.12 3.67 -10.33
N PRO A 404 13.49 4.21 -11.39
CA PRO A 404 13.07 3.42 -12.55
C PRO A 404 14.21 3.02 -13.50
N LEU A 405 15.43 3.59 -13.35
CA LEU A 405 16.54 3.42 -14.30
C LEU A 405 17.53 2.33 -13.90
N SER A 406 17.38 1.70 -12.74
CA SER A 406 18.37 0.75 -12.21
C SER A 406 18.43 -0.62 -12.91
N GLU A 407 17.43 -0.98 -13.72
CA GLU A 407 17.46 -2.23 -14.49
C GLU A 407 18.28 -2.12 -15.80
N SER A 408 18.51 -0.91 -16.33
CA SER A 408 19.21 -0.71 -17.62
C SER A 408 20.74 -0.73 -17.52
N GLU A 409 21.31 -0.46 -16.35
CA GLU A 409 22.79 -0.42 -16.19
C GLU A 409 23.43 -1.79 -15.96
N HIS A 410 22.69 -2.80 -15.50
CA HIS A 410 23.26 -4.15 -15.26
C HIS A 410 23.29 -5.04 -16.49
N SER A 411 22.54 -4.74 -17.55
CA SER A 411 22.63 -5.43 -18.84
C SER A 411 23.81 -4.95 -19.69
N ALA A 412 24.34 -3.75 -19.44
CA ALA A 412 25.45 -3.19 -20.20
C ALA A 412 26.85 -3.57 -19.64
N HIS A 413 26.95 -3.97 -18.38
CA HIS A 413 28.22 -4.35 -17.74
C HIS A 413 28.43 -5.86 -17.54
N GLY A 414 27.51 -6.70 -18.01
CA GLY A 414 27.58 -8.17 -17.94
C GLY A 414 28.41 -8.83 -19.04
N GLU A 415 28.87 -8.09 -20.06
CA GLU A 415 29.63 -8.63 -21.19
C GLU A 415 31.12 -8.30 -21.22
N GLU A 416 31.64 -7.56 -20.24
CA GLU A 416 33.07 -7.18 -20.24
C GLU A 416 33.75 -7.55 -18.94
N SER A 417 33.97 -8.82 -18.67
CA SER A 417 35.08 -9.34 -17.87
C SER A 417 35.22 -10.85 -18.01
N ALA A 418 35.82 -11.26 -19.11
CA ALA A 418 36.50 -12.54 -19.17
C ALA A 418 37.95 -12.34 -18.67
N PRO A 419 38.50 -13.25 -17.86
CA PRO A 419 39.84 -13.07 -17.30
C PRO A 419 40.89 -13.47 -18.34
N SER A 420 41.78 -12.57 -18.66
CA SER A 420 43.00 -12.86 -19.42
C SER A 420 44.14 -13.30 -18.49
N HIS A 421 44.35 -14.60 -18.53
CA HIS A 421 45.65 -15.33 -18.44
C HIS A 421 46.83 -14.73 -17.69
N MET A 422 47.26 -15.55 -16.70
CA MET A 422 48.61 -15.95 -16.35
C MET A 422 49.74 -15.48 -17.31
N ARG A 423 50.76 -14.87 -16.78
CA ARG A 423 52.15 -15.20 -17.09
C ARG A 423 52.99 -15.13 -15.83
N GLN A 424 53.61 -16.29 -15.49
CA GLN A 424 54.78 -16.48 -14.67
C GLN A 424 55.99 -15.83 -15.35
N HIS A 425 56.94 -15.32 -14.53
CA HIS A 425 58.38 -15.48 -14.62
C HIS A 425 58.95 -14.84 -13.33
N ASP A 426 59.47 -15.58 -12.47
CA ASP A 426 60.76 -16.17 -12.18
C ASP A 426 61.88 -15.16 -11.86
N MET A 427 62.54 -15.44 -10.70
CA MET A 427 63.93 -15.24 -10.33
C MET A 427 64.37 -13.78 -9.98
N GLU A 428 65.13 -13.52 -9.05
CA GLU A 428 66.18 -14.14 -8.24
C GLU A 428 66.69 -13.06 -7.22
N ASP A 429 67.03 -13.54 -6.06
CA ASP A 429 68.16 -13.19 -5.17
C ASP A 429 68.56 -11.70 -4.93
N ASP A 430 68.55 -11.26 -3.68
CA ASP A 430 69.76 -11.11 -2.86
C ASP A 430 69.48 -10.60 -1.48
N VAL A 431 70.04 -11.27 -0.48
CA VAL A 431 70.32 -10.93 0.89
C VAL A 431 71.85 -10.63 0.89
N PRO A 432 72.52 -9.83 1.75
CA PRO A 432 72.24 -9.61 3.17
C PRO A 432 72.74 -8.31 3.83
N SER A 433 72.63 -8.33 5.15
CA SER A 433 73.48 -7.79 6.24
C SER A 433 73.27 -6.35 6.67
N ALA A 434 72.80 -6.20 7.88
CA ALA A 434 73.53 -6.00 9.17
C ALA A 434 74.08 -4.59 9.43
N HIS A 435 73.61 -3.93 10.43
CA HIS A 435 74.32 -3.54 11.64
C HIS A 435 73.54 -2.53 12.49
N SER A 436 73.37 -2.99 13.74
CA SER A 436 73.69 -2.32 15.02
C SER A 436 73.13 -0.92 15.33
N GLY A 437 72.35 -0.90 16.37
CA GLY A 437 72.00 0.09 17.37
C GLY A 437 73.07 1.04 17.88
N PRO A 438 72.97 1.64 19.07
CA PRO A 438 71.82 1.93 19.96
C PRO A 438 71.79 3.40 20.46
N GLU A 439 70.94 3.66 21.51
CA GLU A 439 71.04 4.73 22.55
C GLU A 439 70.68 6.15 22.08
N GLU A 440 70.06 6.99 22.78
CA GLU A 440 69.82 7.33 24.18
C GLU A 440 68.92 8.60 24.19
N GLU A 441 68.03 8.62 25.14
CA GLU A 441 67.75 9.63 26.16
C GLU A 441 67.33 11.08 25.80
N THR A 442 66.29 11.44 26.53
CA THR A 442 66.04 12.71 27.26
C THR A 442 65.61 13.97 26.47
N ARG A 443 64.45 14.37 26.56
CA ARG A 443 63.85 15.34 27.52
C ARG A 443 62.37 15.51 27.29
#